data_96791fe899921294a90172bb2905d3dc
#
_entry.id   96791fe899921294a90172bb2905d3dc
#
_cell.length_a   1.000
_cell.length_b   1.000
_cell.length_c   1.000
_cell.angle_alpha   90.00
_cell.angle_beta   90.00
_cell.angle_gamma   90.00
#
_symmetry.space_group_name_H-M   'P 1'
#
loop_
_entity.id
_entity.type
_entity.pdbx_description
1 polymer ?
#
loop_
_entity_poly.entity_id
_entity_poly.type
_entity_poly.pdbx_seq_one_letter_code
_entity_poly.pdbx_strand_id
1 'polypeptide(L)'
;MRLFIGTYTTRKSAIPGTSGNGVMTCLFNSGGGYFSHLQMCADVVDPSWLQLADDQQHLFVASERLEQAGEVFGFSVDAGGGLTLVSSQSSQGLATCHLTTTDTHLYATSYLDGRLSAYTRDGGCLKAAQSVIQYSGNGPNLERQKSAHAHQAVVSPNGRWLYVCDLGSDCIRLHSLRNGVPTHIQDIEVGLGFGPRHMVFHPSKPLAWCVCELTPVVLSFGWNEDTGRLHLLQTFKLLDCLEFEGFGAAAAIHLHPSARLLGISDRAADSICLCTVGETGALASLQRIRSEGRVPRDFAFTPDGRWLIIAYQDSNSLTSHSIAEDLTVLTVPTDRVRVNSPVCISIFNELPLSHPS
;
A
#
# COMPACT_ATOMS: atom_id res chain seq x y z
N MET A 1 -3.92 -19.62 4.27
CA MET A 1 -2.97 -18.51 4.18
C MET A 1 -2.98 -17.69 5.46
N ARG A 2 -1.94 -16.94 5.72
CA ARG A 2 -1.83 -16.07 6.90
C ARG A 2 -1.85 -14.61 6.48
N LEU A 3 -2.48 -13.76 7.25
CA LEU A 3 -2.44 -12.31 7.08
C LEU A 3 -1.56 -11.69 8.16
N PHE A 4 -0.72 -10.74 7.77
CA PHE A 4 -0.10 -9.78 8.67
C PHE A 4 -0.85 -8.45 8.53
N ILE A 5 -1.15 -7.81 9.66
CA ILE A 5 -2.00 -6.63 9.71
C ILE A 5 -1.28 -5.56 10.52
N GLY A 6 -1.01 -4.43 9.89
CA GLY A 6 -0.50 -3.24 10.56
C GLY A 6 -1.63 -2.48 11.24
N THR A 7 -1.37 -1.92 12.42
CA THR A 7 -2.38 -1.21 13.21
C THR A 7 -1.82 0.10 13.78
N TYR A 8 -2.63 1.15 13.88
CA TYR A 8 -2.23 2.33 14.64
C TYR A 8 -2.36 2.10 16.14
N THR A 9 -1.25 2.24 16.87
CA THR A 9 -1.17 1.96 18.32
C THR A 9 -1.26 3.23 19.17
N THR A 10 -0.75 4.37 18.68
CA THR A 10 -0.70 5.63 19.43
C THR A 10 -1.68 6.67 18.89
N ARG A 11 -2.10 6.58 17.63
CA ARG A 11 -3.06 7.51 17.05
C ARG A 11 -4.44 7.28 17.64
N LYS A 12 -5.10 8.37 18.02
CA LYS A 12 -6.49 8.31 18.48
C LYS A 12 -7.35 7.86 17.30
N SER A 13 -7.94 6.68 17.42
CA SER A 13 -9.08 6.30 16.57
C SER A 13 -10.23 7.27 16.79
N ALA A 14 -11.10 7.45 15.78
CA ALA A 14 -12.36 8.17 15.98
C ALA A 14 -13.22 7.59 17.11
N ILE A 15 -12.97 6.32 17.48
CA ILE A 15 -13.59 5.66 18.63
C ILE A 15 -12.58 5.65 19.78
N PRO A 16 -12.84 6.38 20.89
CA PRO A 16 -11.94 6.38 22.05
C PRO A 16 -11.67 4.98 22.61
N GLY A 17 -10.41 4.71 22.94
CA GLY A 17 -9.99 3.43 23.57
C GLY A 17 -9.78 2.26 22.60
N THR A 18 -9.69 2.50 21.30
CA THR A 18 -9.48 1.45 20.28
C THR A 18 -8.14 1.58 19.55
N SER A 19 -7.05 1.88 20.29
CA SER A 19 -5.69 1.78 19.74
C SER A 19 -5.36 0.33 19.36
N GLY A 20 -4.61 0.16 18.28
CA GLY A 20 -4.10 -1.14 17.82
C GLY A 20 -3.02 -1.71 18.75
N ASN A 21 -2.59 -2.92 18.47
CA ASN A 21 -1.66 -3.69 19.30
C ASN A 21 -0.37 -4.09 18.54
N GLY A 22 0.17 -3.21 17.71
CA GLY A 22 1.35 -3.53 16.91
C GLY A 22 1.00 -4.30 15.62
N VAL A 23 1.88 -5.20 15.20
CA VAL A 23 1.60 -6.10 14.07
C VAL A 23 0.75 -7.26 14.55
N MET A 24 -0.43 -7.39 13.97
CA MET A 24 -1.36 -8.50 14.22
C MET A 24 -1.23 -9.56 13.14
N THR A 25 -1.60 -10.79 13.44
CA THR A 25 -1.71 -11.87 12.46
C THR A 25 -2.99 -12.68 12.67
N CYS A 26 -3.55 -13.20 11.58
CA CYS A 26 -4.63 -14.17 11.63
C CYS A 26 -4.51 -15.18 10.48
N LEU A 27 -5.16 -16.32 10.62
CA LEU A 27 -5.34 -17.27 9.53
C LEU A 27 -6.59 -16.91 8.72
N PHE A 28 -6.49 -17.07 7.41
CA PHE A 28 -7.61 -16.91 6.49
C PHE A 28 -7.83 -18.22 5.71
N ASN A 29 -9.01 -18.79 5.83
CA ASN A 29 -9.43 -19.98 5.08
C ASN A 29 -10.01 -19.55 3.74
N SER A 30 -9.23 -19.65 2.66
CA SER A 30 -9.69 -19.28 1.31
C SER A 30 -10.73 -20.26 0.72
N GLY A 31 -10.95 -21.41 1.33
CA GLY A 31 -12.03 -22.32 0.96
C GLY A 31 -13.42 -21.81 1.35
N GLY A 32 -13.52 -21.10 2.48
CA GLY A 32 -14.79 -20.62 3.02
C GLY A 32 -14.85 -19.11 3.29
N GLY A 33 -13.73 -18.40 3.22
CA GLY A 33 -13.67 -16.95 3.45
C GLY A 33 -13.65 -16.51 4.91
N TYR A 34 -13.23 -17.38 5.84
CA TYR A 34 -13.31 -17.14 7.28
C TYR A 34 -11.96 -16.82 7.91
N PHE A 35 -11.96 -15.85 8.85
CA PHE A 35 -10.82 -15.52 9.70
C PHE A 35 -10.78 -16.37 10.95
N SER A 36 -9.56 -16.66 11.43
CA SER A 36 -9.35 -17.38 12.70
C SER A 36 -7.99 -17.05 13.30
N HIS A 37 -7.74 -17.43 14.56
CA HIS A 37 -6.44 -17.34 15.23
C HIS A 37 -5.83 -15.92 15.21
N LEU A 38 -6.65 -14.89 15.47
CA LEU A 38 -6.18 -13.51 15.57
C LEU A 38 -5.32 -13.35 16.84
N GLN A 39 -4.08 -12.84 16.65
CA GLN A 39 -3.16 -12.55 17.75
C GLN A 39 -2.15 -11.47 17.35
N MET A 40 -1.50 -10.85 18.33
CA MET A 40 -0.34 -10.00 18.09
C MET A 40 0.88 -10.88 17.77
N CYS A 41 1.69 -10.49 16.79
CA CYS A 41 2.90 -11.21 16.40
C CYS A 41 4.19 -10.37 16.52
N ALA A 42 4.10 -9.03 16.54
CA ALA A 42 5.24 -8.16 16.85
C ALA A 42 4.77 -6.87 17.52
N ASP A 43 5.48 -6.45 18.56
CA ASP A 43 5.25 -5.17 19.25
C ASP A 43 6.03 -4.07 18.53
N VAL A 44 5.36 -3.40 17.61
CA VAL A 44 5.86 -2.24 16.87
C VAL A 44 4.88 -1.09 17.04
N VAL A 45 5.39 0.10 17.27
CA VAL A 45 4.54 1.30 17.41
C VAL A 45 4.13 1.80 16.04
N ASP A 46 2.83 2.00 15.85
CA ASP A 46 2.21 2.48 14.61
C ASP A 46 2.76 1.79 13.34
N PRO A 47 2.71 0.43 13.23
CA PRO A 47 3.12 -0.29 12.03
C PRO A 47 2.14 -0.01 10.90
N SER A 48 2.33 1.11 10.19
CA SER A 48 1.37 1.59 9.19
C SER A 48 1.57 0.96 7.82
N TRP A 49 2.74 0.36 7.56
CA TRP A 49 3.00 -0.38 6.34
C TRP A 49 3.81 -1.65 6.59
N LEU A 50 3.38 -2.72 5.93
CA LEU A 50 4.00 -4.04 5.97
C LEU A 50 4.38 -4.45 4.56
N GLN A 51 5.67 -4.74 4.34
CA GLN A 51 6.18 -5.22 3.06
C GLN A 51 6.75 -6.62 3.21
N LEU A 52 6.03 -7.61 2.74
CA LEU A 52 6.56 -8.97 2.61
C LEU A 52 7.49 -9.02 1.40
N ALA A 53 8.66 -9.59 1.56
CA ALA A 53 9.59 -9.80 0.46
C ALA A 53 9.10 -10.92 -0.48
N ASP A 54 9.54 -10.92 -1.74
CA ASP A 54 9.11 -11.89 -2.75
C ASP A 54 9.46 -13.34 -2.36
N ASP A 55 10.52 -13.52 -1.57
CA ASP A 55 10.93 -14.82 -1.01
C ASP A 55 9.96 -15.38 0.04
N GLN A 56 8.98 -14.58 0.50
CA GLN A 56 8.05 -14.92 1.59
C GLN A 56 8.74 -15.23 2.93
N GLN A 57 10.06 -15.03 3.05
CA GLN A 57 10.83 -15.36 4.26
C GLN A 57 11.15 -14.14 5.12
N HIS A 58 10.86 -12.94 4.61
CA HIS A 58 11.18 -11.70 5.31
C HIS A 58 10.02 -10.70 5.24
N LEU A 59 9.67 -10.13 6.40
CA LEU A 59 8.68 -9.06 6.52
C LEU A 59 9.36 -7.78 6.99
N PHE A 60 9.14 -6.68 6.28
CA PHE A 60 9.60 -5.36 6.68
C PHE A 60 8.42 -4.52 7.17
N VAL A 61 8.65 -3.75 8.24
CA VAL A 61 7.60 -2.99 8.92
C VAL A 61 8.03 -1.55 9.09
N ALA A 62 7.22 -0.60 8.63
CA ALA A 62 7.41 0.82 8.88
C ALA A 62 6.69 1.25 10.16
N SER A 63 7.41 1.89 11.07
CA SER A 63 6.85 2.56 12.25
C SER A 63 6.63 4.04 11.93
N GLU A 64 5.37 4.45 11.85
CA GLU A 64 4.97 5.81 11.43
C GLU A 64 4.94 6.78 12.61
N ARG A 65 6.09 7.41 12.90
CA ARG A 65 6.24 8.40 13.97
C ARG A 65 6.08 9.82 13.43
N LEU A 66 5.33 10.68 14.14
CA LEU A 66 5.05 12.05 13.71
C LEU A 66 6.04 13.09 14.25
N GLU A 67 6.54 12.87 15.46
CA GLU A 67 7.34 13.84 16.20
C GLU A 67 8.84 13.56 16.18
N GLN A 68 9.22 12.38 15.72
CA GLN A 68 10.59 11.92 15.58
C GLN A 68 10.74 11.02 14.38
N ALA A 69 11.96 10.78 13.93
CA ALA A 69 12.20 9.81 12.86
C ALA A 69 11.60 8.45 13.24
N GLY A 70 10.88 7.85 12.29
CA GLY A 70 10.38 6.49 12.44
C GLY A 70 11.47 5.45 12.39
N GLU A 71 11.08 4.19 12.40
CA GLU A 71 11.97 3.05 12.27
C GLU A 71 11.48 2.13 11.17
N VAL A 72 12.40 1.39 10.59
CA VAL A 72 12.12 0.28 9.67
C VAL A 72 12.68 -0.99 10.29
N PHE A 73 11.81 -1.95 10.53
CA PHE A 73 12.15 -3.25 11.10
C PHE A 73 12.24 -4.31 10.02
N GLY A 74 13.21 -5.22 10.13
CA GLY A 74 13.30 -6.43 9.33
C GLY A 74 13.09 -7.66 10.21
N PHE A 75 12.12 -8.49 9.86
CA PHE A 75 11.81 -9.75 10.52
C PHE A 75 12.10 -10.91 9.58
N SER A 76 12.55 -12.04 10.11
CA SER A 76 12.43 -13.33 9.43
C SER A 76 11.04 -13.91 9.69
N VAL A 77 10.50 -14.62 8.69
CA VAL A 77 9.19 -15.29 8.74
C VAL A 77 9.45 -16.79 8.65
N ASP A 78 9.04 -17.54 9.66
CA ASP A 78 9.12 -19.00 9.62
C ASP A 78 8.00 -19.62 8.76
N ALA A 79 8.05 -20.92 8.51
CA ALA A 79 7.06 -21.64 7.71
C ALA A 79 5.62 -21.53 8.23
N GLY A 80 5.43 -21.32 9.52
CA GLY A 80 4.13 -21.09 10.16
C GLY A 80 3.73 -19.62 10.24
N GLY A 81 4.56 -18.69 9.71
CA GLY A 81 4.35 -17.24 9.76
C GLY A 81 4.71 -16.61 11.11
N GLY A 82 5.50 -17.27 11.93
CA GLY A 82 6.10 -16.68 13.14
C GLY A 82 7.15 -15.63 12.76
N LEU A 83 7.19 -14.50 13.48
CA LEU A 83 8.11 -13.39 13.24
C LEU A 83 9.25 -13.39 14.26
N THR A 84 10.49 -13.30 13.76
CA THR A 84 11.67 -13.07 14.59
C THR A 84 12.36 -11.78 14.13
N LEU A 85 12.55 -10.82 15.03
CA LEU A 85 13.25 -9.57 14.71
C LEU A 85 14.70 -9.86 14.34
N VAL A 86 15.12 -9.41 13.15
CA VAL A 86 16.50 -9.54 12.64
C VAL A 86 17.25 -8.22 12.76
N SER A 87 16.61 -7.12 12.41
CA SER A 87 17.25 -5.79 12.42
C SER A 87 16.23 -4.67 12.57
N SER A 88 16.71 -3.50 13.00
CA SER A 88 16.00 -2.24 12.89
C SER A 88 16.95 -1.12 12.46
N GLN A 89 16.43 -0.15 11.73
CA GLN A 89 17.15 1.06 11.31
C GLN A 89 16.23 2.28 11.44
N SER A 90 16.82 3.45 11.69
CA SER A 90 16.07 4.70 11.58
C SER A 90 15.57 4.90 10.15
N SER A 91 14.31 5.31 9.99
CA SER A 91 13.74 5.65 8.67
C SER A 91 14.29 6.96 8.10
N GLN A 92 15.04 7.73 8.90
CA GLN A 92 15.60 9.05 8.56
C GLN A 92 14.56 10.12 8.26
N GLY A 93 13.26 9.85 8.49
CA GLY A 93 12.18 10.77 8.18
C GLY A 93 10.98 10.66 9.11
N LEU A 94 10.07 11.63 9.02
CA LEU A 94 8.87 11.74 9.83
C LEU A 94 7.66 11.14 9.10
N ALA A 95 6.82 10.42 9.85
CA ALA A 95 5.66 9.72 9.33
C ALA A 95 6.02 8.76 8.17
N THR A 96 6.91 7.82 8.42
CA THR A 96 7.27 6.79 7.44
C THR A 96 6.07 5.88 7.19
N CYS A 97 5.51 5.96 5.98
CA CYS A 97 4.20 5.40 5.66
C CYS A 97 4.20 4.33 4.57
N HIS A 98 5.33 4.08 3.92
CA HIS A 98 5.41 3.04 2.88
C HIS A 98 6.82 2.47 2.76
N LEU A 99 6.89 1.18 2.43
CA LEU A 99 8.09 0.43 2.12
C LEU A 99 7.91 -0.31 0.79
N THR A 100 8.99 -0.44 0.03
CA THR A 100 9.09 -1.39 -1.08
C THR A 100 10.46 -2.04 -1.11
N THR A 101 10.56 -3.27 -1.60
CA THR A 101 11.79 -4.05 -1.60
C THR A 101 12.17 -4.54 -2.98
N THR A 102 13.46 -4.75 -3.16
CA THR A 102 14.04 -5.66 -4.16
C THR A 102 14.82 -6.75 -3.40
N ASP A 103 15.47 -7.68 -4.10
CA ASP A 103 16.27 -8.72 -3.44
C ASP A 103 17.38 -8.16 -2.54
N THR A 104 17.92 -6.99 -2.89
CA THR A 104 19.10 -6.41 -2.24
C THR A 104 18.87 -5.08 -1.52
N HIS A 105 17.72 -4.45 -1.74
CA HIS A 105 17.45 -3.11 -1.19
C HIS A 105 16.03 -2.98 -0.65
N LEU A 106 15.88 -2.06 0.30
CA LEU A 106 14.62 -1.57 0.83
C LEU A 106 14.55 -0.05 0.62
N TYR A 107 13.39 0.45 0.21
CA TYR A 107 13.10 1.87 0.07
C TYR A 107 11.95 2.25 0.99
N ALA A 108 12.13 3.33 1.75
CA ALA A 108 11.15 3.85 2.69
C ALA A 108 10.78 5.30 2.32
N THR A 109 9.49 5.60 2.25
CA THR A 109 9.01 6.98 2.10
C THR A 109 8.47 7.52 3.42
N SER A 110 8.80 8.78 3.69
CA SER A 110 8.36 9.51 4.87
C SER A 110 7.53 10.71 4.44
N TYR A 111 6.28 10.72 4.90
CA TYR A 111 5.25 11.64 4.41
C TYR A 111 5.45 13.08 4.86
N LEU A 112 5.64 13.30 6.20
CA LEU A 112 5.61 14.66 6.74
C LEU A 112 6.76 15.55 6.27
N ASP A 113 7.91 14.96 6.05
CA ASP A 113 9.10 15.70 5.61
C ASP A 113 9.53 15.37 4.18
N GLY A 114 8.72 14.61 3.44
CA GLY A 114 8.93 14.37 2.01
C GLY A 114 10.27 13.69 1.70
N ARG A 115 10.59 12.55 2.38
CA ARG A 115 11.87 11.85 2.20
C ARG A 115 11.72 10.47 1.57
N LEU A 116 12.76 10.10 0.84
CA LEU A 116 13.03 8.74 0.38
C LEU A 116 14.34 8.27 0.98
N SER A 117 14.32 7.16 1.72
CA SER A 117 15.51 6.51 2.27
C SER A 117 15.72 5.15 1.63
N ALA A 118 16.96 4.82 1.26
CA ALA A 118 17.34 3.55 0.66
C ALA A 118 18.33 2.80 1.56
N TYR A 119 18.08 1.51 1.75
CA TYR A 119 18.86 0.61 2.60
C TYR A 119 19.31 -0.59 1.80
N THR A 120 20.56 -1.01 1.98
CA THR A 120 20.97 -2.35 1.55
C THR A 120 20.40 -3.37 2.52
N ARG A 121 19.88 -4.48 2.00
CA ARG A 121 19.41 -5.61 2.80
C ARG A 121 20.13 -6.91 2.41
N ASP A 122 20.29 -7.78 3.40
CA ASP A 122 20.68 -9.17 3.25
C ASP A 122 19.68 -10.02 4.05
N GLY A 123 18.77 -10.70 3.36
CA GLY A 123 17.59 -11.26 4.00
C GLY A 123 16.81 -10.17 4.75
N GLY A 124 16.51 -10.41 6.04
CA GLY A 124 15.88 -9.44 6.96
C GLY A 124 16.85 -8.43 7.58
N CYS A 125 18.16 -8.54 7.32
CA CYS A 125 19.16 -7.65 7.89
C CYS A 125 19.30 -6.36 7.07
N LEU A 126 18.91 -5.23 7.66
CA LEU A 126 19.06 -3.89 7.08
C LEU A 126 20.39 -3.28 7.53
N LYS A 127 21.14 -2.71 6.59
CA LYS A 127 22.28 -1.83 6.91
C LYS A 127 21.78 -0.40 7.15
N ALA A 128 22.68 0.48 7.63
CA ALA A 128 22.36 1.91 7.72
C ALA A 128 21.96 2.48 6.35
N ALA A 129 21.11 3.54 6.34
CA ALA A 129 20.65 4.16 5.11
C ALA A 129 21.84 4.54 4.21
N GLN A 130 21.86 3.99 3.01
CA GLN A 130 22.88 4.24 1.99
C GLN A 130 22.65 5.57 1.27
N SER A 131 21.38 5.96 1.13
CA SER A 131 20.95 7.20 0.48
C SER A 131 19.72 7.74 1.18
N VAL A 132 19.68 9.06 1.36
CA VAL A 132 18.51 9.79 1.85
C VAL A 132 18.29 10.97 0.91
N ILE A 133 17.15 11.00 0.24
CA ILE A 133 16.76 12.08 -0.66
C ILE A 133 15.67 12.90 0.02
N GLN A 134 15.92 14.19 0.19
CA GLN A 134 14.94 15.17 0.66
C GLN A 134 14.30 15.82 -0.56
N TYR A 135 12.98 15.69 -0.69
CA TYR A 135 12.23 16.37 -1.74
C TYR A 135 11.79 17.76 -1.29
N SER A 136 11.56 18.61 -2.28
CA SER A 136 10.97 19.94 -2.14
C SER A 136 9.88 20.12 -3.17
N GLY A 137 8.95 21.03 -2.90
CA GLY A 137 7.82 21.35 -3.76
C GLY A 137 6.59 21.68 -2.92
N ASN A 138 5.54 22.10 -3.56
CA ASN A 138 4.23 22.38 -2.96
C ASN A 138 3.14 22.27 -4.02
N GLY A 139 1.89 22.32 -3.60
CA GLY A 139 0.71 22.33 -4.46
C GLY A 139 -0.33 23.35 -4.02
N PRO A 140 -1.46 23.44 -4.72
CA PRO A 140 -2.47 24.47 -4.48
C PRO A 140 -3.27 24.27 -3.18
N ASN A 141 -3.29 23.08 -2.60
CA ASN A 141 -4.00 22.80 -1.35
C ASN A 141 -3.17 23.25 -0.15
N LEU A 142 -3.51 24.44 0.41
CA LEU A 142 -2.74 25.08 1.47
C LEU A 142 -2.71 24.28 2.80
N GLU A 143 -3.57 23.31 2.98
CA GLU A 143 -3.57 22.45 4.18
C GLU A 143 -2.74 21.18 3.98
N ARG A 144 -2.84 20.57 2.81
CA ARG A 144 -2.30 19.26 2.51
C ARG A 144 -1.04 19.26 1.64
N GLN A 145 -0.70 20.41 1.00
CA GLN A 145 0.37 20.54 0.02
C GLN A 145 1.31 21.71 0.30
N LYS A 146 1.58 22.02 1.58
CA LYS A 146 2.54 23.09 1.98
C LYS A 146 3.98 22.74 1.63
N SER A 147 4.28 21.47 1.51
CA SER A 147 5.61 20.94 1.19
C SER A 147 5.49 19.59 0.47
N ALA A 148 6.60 19.06 0.00
CA ALA A 148 6.66 17.71 -0.54
C ALA A 148 6.20 16.67 0.51
N HIS A 149 5.41 15.68 0.07
CA HIS A 149 4.88 14.60 0.89
C HIS A 149 5.02 13.25 0.15
N ALA A 150 6.19 12.63 0.24
CA ALA A 150 6.47 11.34 -0.37
C ALA A 150 5.61 10.25 0.30
N HIS A 151 4.59 9.73 -0.43
CA HIS A 151 3.64 8.79 0.15
C HIS A 151 3.97 7.33 -0.17
N GLN A 152 4.34 7.03 -1.40
CA GLN A 152 4.72 5.67 -1.82
C GLN A 152 5.97 5.69 -2.68
N ALA A 153 6.84 4.70 -2.50
CA ALA A 153 7.83 4.32 -3.48
C ALA A 153 7.42 2.97 -4.11
N VAL A 154 7.55 2.83 -5.43
CA VAL A 154 7.28 1.58 -6.13
C VAL A 154 8.36 1.31 -7.18
N VAL A 155 8.90 0.09 -7.18
CA VAL A 155 9.89 -0.38 -8.16
C VAL A 155 9.16 -0.86 -9.40
N SER A 156 9.68 -0.51 -10.58
CA SER A 156 9.15 -1.03 -11.85
C SER A 156 9.31 -2.54 -11.97
N PRO A 157 8.48 -3.24 -12.77
CA PRO A 157 8.57 -4.69 -12.94
C PRO A 157 9.95 -5.20 -13.41
N ASN A 158 10.71 -4.39 -14.18
CA ASN A 158 12.05 -4.73 -14.62
C ASN A 158 13.17 -4.39 -13.61
N GLY A 159 12.83 -3.85 -12.42
CA GLY A 159 13.78 -3.51 -11.36
C GLY A 159 14.69 -2.30 -11.64
N ARG A 160 14.53 -1.61 -12.79
CA ARG A 160 15.45 -0.53 -13.23
C ARG A 160 15.06 0.86 -12.74
N TRP A 161 13.79 1.05 -12.38
CA TRP A 161 13.20 2.34 -12.07
C TRP A 161 12.47 2.32 -10.74
N LEU A 162 12.53 3.44 -10.04
CA LEU A 162 11.76 3.69 -8.82
C LEU A 162 10.91 4.95 -9.01
N TYR A 163 9.63 4.85 -8.70
CA TYR A 163 8.69 5.96 -8.74
C TYR A 163 8.27 6.32 -7.33
N VAL A 164 8.26 7.60 -7.02
CA VAL A 164 7.79 8.11 -5.73
C VAL A 164 6.59 9.01 -5.97
N CYS A 165 5.44 8.63 -5.45
CA CYS A 165 4.24 9.45 -5.44
C CYS A 165 4.42 10.56 -4.40
N ASP A 166 4.56 11.81 -4.85
CA ASP A 166 4.66 12.98 -4.00
C ASP A 166 3.33 13.74 -3.98
N LEU A 167 2.52 13.44 -2.98
CA LEU A 167 1.19 14.02 -2.79
C LEU A 167 1.28 15.55 -2.64
N GLY A 168 2.30 16.02 -1.94
CA GLY A 168 2.46 17.43 -1.63
C GLY A 168 2.87 18.30 -2.82
N SER A 169 3.46 17.71 -3.85
CA SER A 169 4.00 18.43 -5.01
C SER A 169 3.27 18.11 -6.32
N ASP A 170 2.14 17.37 -6.26
CA ASP A 170 1.38 16.95 -7.45
C ASP A 170 2.22 16.29 -8.54
N CYS A 171 3.21 15.46 -8.15
CA CYS A 171 4.07 14.78 -9.12
C CYS A 171 4.41 13.35 -8.72
N ILE A 172 4.80 12.56 -9.72
CA ILE A 172 5.44 11.26 -9.54
C ILE A 172 6.92 11.44 -9.88
N ARG A 173 7.82 11.22 -8.91
CA ARG A 173 9.27 11.41 -9.09
C ARG A 173 9.90 10.14 -9.61
N LEU A 174 10.48 10.21 -10.81
CA LEU A 174 11.17 9.10 -11.46
C LEU A 174 12.64 9.08 -11.07
N HIS A 175 13.12 7.91 -10.63
CA HIS A 175 14.52 7.63 -10.34
C HIS A 175 14.99 6.40 -11.12
N SER A 176 16.25 6.43 -11.57
CA SER A 176 16.93 5.20 -12.00
C SER A 176 17.51 4.48 -10.78
N LEU A 177 17.48 3.15 -10.82
CA LEU A 177 18.11 2.29 -9.83
C LEU A 177 19.38 1.68 -10.42
N ARG A 178 20.55 2.23 -10.04
CA ARG A 178 21.84 1.64 -10.37
C ARG A 178 22.44 1.08 -9.08
N ASN A 179 22.67 -0.24 -9.06
CA ASN A 179 23.11 -0.93 -7.84
C ASN A 179 22.22 -0.61 -6.62
N GLY A 180 20.91 -0.46 -6.85
CA GLY A 180 19.93 -0.16 -5.82
C GLY A 180 19.92 1.29 -5.31
N VAL A 181 20.81 2.17 -5.79
CA VAL A 181 20.85 3.57 -5.35
C VAL A 181 19.92 4.41 -6.25
N PRO A 182 18.88 5.06 -5.69
CA PRO A 182 18.00 5.91 -6.48
C PRO A 182 18.72 7.20 -6.92
N THR A 183 18.66 7.46 -8.23
CA THR A 183 19.16 8.69 -8.83
C THR A 183 18.03 9.37 -9.58
N HIS A 184 17.67 10.60 -9.18
CA HIS A 184 16.56 11.36 -9.76
C HIS A 184 16.77 11.60 -11.26
N ILE A 185 15.72 11.40 -12.05
CA ILE A 185 15.69 11.59 -13.50
C ILE A 185 14.79 12.77 -13.88
N GLN A 186 13.52 12.72 -13.41
CA GLN A 186 12.55 13.79 -13.70
C GLN A 186 11.36 13.73 -12.74
N ASP A 187 10.63 14.81 -12.64
CA ASP A 187 9.31 14.88 -12.03
C ASP A 187 8.24 14.78 -13.13
N ILE A 188 7.25 13.92 -12.92
CA ILE A 188 6.12 13.71 -13.83
C ILE A 188 4.92 14.39 -13.17
N GLU A 189 4.53 15.54 -13.66
CA GLU A 189 3.37 16.29 -13.18
C GLU A 189 2.07 15.53 -13.47
N VAL A 190 1.16 15.48 -12.51
CA VAL A 190 -0.10 14.71 -12.65
C VAL A 190 -1.33 15.58 -12.78
N GLY A 191 -1.33 16.77 -12.24
CA GLY A 191 -2.43 17.73 -12.23
C GLY A 191 -2.52 18.46 -10.89
N LEU A 192 -2.81 19.75 -10.95
CA LEU A 192 -2.85 20.61 -9.75
C LEU A 192 -3.94 20.17 -8.79
N GLY A 193 -3.60 19.96 -7.53
CA GLY A 193 -4.50 19.53 -6.46
C GLY A 193 -4.90 18.06 -6.56
N PHE A 194 -4.24 17.24 -7.36
CA PHE A 194 -4.56 15.81 -7.46
C PHE A 194 -4.03 15.02 -6.26
N GLY A 195 -2.80 15.25 -5.85
CA GLY A 195 -2.15 14.56 -4.73
C GLY A 195 -1.95 13.07 -5.00
N PRO A 196 -1.00 12.66 -5.87
CA PRO A 196 -0.74 11.26 -6.17
C PRO A 196 -0.30 10.53 -4.90
N ARG A 197 -0.91 9.39 -4.62
CA ARG A 197 -0.74 8.69 -3.36
C ARG A 197 -0.09 7.31 -3.51
N HIS A 198 -0.75 6.41 -4.22
CA HIS A 198 -0.28 5.06 -4.48
C HIS A 198 -0.37 4.73 -5.97
N MET A 199 0.54 3.88 -6.43
CA MET A 199 0.67 3.46 -7.81
C MET A 199 0.87 1.94 -7.89
N VAL A 200 0.37 1.31 -8.95
CA VAL A 200 0.56 -0.10 -9.23
C VAL A 200 0.87 -0.31 -10.71
N PHE A 201 1.78 -1.25 -11.00
CA PHE A 201 2.10 -1.67 -12.35
C PHE A 201 1.31 -2.91 -12.76
N HIS A 202 1.03 -3.02 -14.05
CA HIS A 202 0.58 -4.27 -14.63
C HIS A 202 1.74 -5.28 -14.65
N PRO A 203 1.52 -6.55 -14.25
CA PRO A 203 2.62 -7.51 -14.09
C PRO A 203 3.33 -7.91 -15.39
N SER A 204 2.67 -7.74 -16.56
CA SER A 204 3.18 -8.21 -17.85
C SER A 204 2.97 -7.26 -19.02
N LYS A 205 2.31 -6.11 -18.82
CA LYS A 205 2.11 -5.08 -19.85
C LYS A 205 2.76 -3.77 -19.41
N PRO A 206 3.20 -2.92 -20.33
CA PRO A 206 3.79 -1.63 -19.99
C PRO A 206 2.73 -0.61 -19.58
N LEU A 207 2.00 -0.91 -18.52
CA LEU A 207 0.89 -0.12 -17.98
C LEU A 207 1.05 0.10 -16.48
N ALA A 208 0.58 1.24 -15.99
CA ALA A 208 0.53 1.56 -14.58
C ALA A 208 -0.69 2.43 -14.25
N TRP A 209 -1.12 2.40 -12.99
CA TRP A 209 -2.21 3.22 -12.49
C TRP A 209 -1.81 3.89 -11.19
N CYS A 210 -2.15 5.17 -11.04
CA CYS A 210 -1.90 5.95 -9.84
C CYS A 210 -3.21 6.52 -9.31
N VAL A 211 -3.52 6.24 -8.04
CA VAL A 211 -4.64 6.90 -7.36
C VAL A 211 -4.19 8.22 -6.77
N CYS A 212 -5.01 9.25 -6.94
CA CYS A 212 -4.82 10.56 -6.35
C CYS A 212 -5.76 10.75 -5.15
N GLU A 213 -5.20 11.20 -4.03
CA GLU A 213 -5.94 11.31 -2.77
C GLU A 213 -6.85 12.54 -2.71
N LEU A 214 -6.33 13.72 -3.12
CA LEU A 214 -6.99 15.00 -2.89
C LEU A 214 -8.10 15.27 -3.90
N THR A 215 -7.89 14.84 -5.15
CA THR A 215 -8.95 14.76 -6.17
C THR A 215 -9.13 13.29 -6.49
N PRO A 216 -10.29 12.68 -6.19
CA PRO A 216 -10.47 11.24 -6.29
C PRO A 216 -10.53 10.80 -7.77
N VAL A 217 -9.37 10.68 -8.37
CA VAL A 217 -9.16 10.17 -9.73
C VAL A 217 -8.12 9.05 -9.73
N VAL A 218 -8.18 8.22 -10.75
CA VAL A 218 -7.10 7.29 -11.11
C VAL A 218 -6.52 7.71 -12.44
N LEU A 219 -5.20 7.86 -12.47
CA LEU A 219 -4.45 8.13 -13.68
C LEU A 219 -3.95 6.81 -14.26
N SER A 220 -4.30 6.52 -15.51
CA SER A 220 -3.76 5.38 -16.24
C SER A 220 -2.59 5.85 -17.10
N PHE A 221 -1.48 5.13 -17.03
CA PHE A 221 -0.25 5.44 -17.76
C PHE A 221 0.19 4.28 -18.63
N GLY A 222 0.70 4.62 -19.82
CA GLY A 222 1.63 3.78 -20.52
C GLY A 222 3.05 3.99 -19.96
N TRP A 223 3.83 2.93 -19.88
CA TRP A 223 5.15 2.94 -19.30
C TRP A 223 6.20 2.49 -20.32
N ASN A 224 7.26 3.31 -20.49
CA ASN A 224 8.38 2.95 -21.33
C ASN A 224 9.47 2.25 -20.49
N GLU A 225 9.69 0.97 -20.74
CA GLU A 225 10.61 0.13 -19.96
C GLU A 225 12.07 0.58 -20.03
N ASP A 226 12.50 1.18 -21.14
CA ASP A 226 13.89 1.58 -21.35
C ASP A 226 14.24 2.90 -20.73
N THR A 227 13.29 3.83 -20.67
CA THR A 227 13.50 5.19 -20.16
C THR A 227 12.85 5.46 -18.83
N GLY A 228 11.97 4.57 -18.36
CA GLY A 228 11.15 4.75 -17.15
C GLY A 228 10.03 5.79 -17.32
N ARG A 229 9.90 6.43 -18.49
CA ARG A 229 8.93 7.51 -18.66
C ARG A 229 7.50 6.98 -18.68
N LEU A 230 6.61 7.72 -17.99
CA LEU A 230 5.17 7.53 -18.03
C LEU A 230 4.55 8.49 -19.05
N HIS A 231 3.54 8.04 -19.79
CA HIS A 231 2.69 8.87 -20.60
C HIS A 231 1.23 8.65 -20.21
N LEU A 232 0.50 9.72 -19.95
CA LEU A 232 -0.89 9.67 -19.50
C LEU A 232 -1.78 9.14 -20.62
N LEU A 233 -2.56 8.11 -20.32
CA LEU A 233 -3.55 7.51 -21.22
C LEU A 233 -4.97 7.96 -20.86
N GLN A 234 -5.29 8.02 -19.57
CA GLN A 234 -6.63 8.35 -19.09
C GLN A 234 -6.57 8.99 -17.71
N THR A 235 -7.44 9.97 -17.47
CA THR A 235 -7.84 10.43 -16.15
C THR A 235 -9.22 9.89 -15.86
N PHE A 236 -9.32 8.90 -14.99
CA PHE A 236 -10.58 8.24 -14.64
C PHE A 236 -11.10 8.81 -13.33
N LYS A 237 -12.31 9.40 -13.34
CA LYS A 237 -12.97 9.88 -12.13
C LYS A 237 -13.63 8.71 -11.41
N LEU A 238 -13.37 8.57 -10.12
CA LEU A 238 -14.10 7.63 -9.29
C LEU A 238 -15.55 8.11 -9.19
N LEU A 239 -16.50 7.24 -9.54
CA LEU A 239 -17.93 7.60 -9.58
C LEU A 239 -18.42 8.07 -8.21
N ASP A 240 -19.39 8.99 -8.23
CA ASP A 240 -20.08 9.56 -7.07
C ASP A 240 -19.26 10.47 -6.15
N CYS A 241 -18.09 10.93 -6.58
CA CYS A 241 -17.36 11.97 -5.86
C CYS A 241 -18.05 13.34 -5.92
N LEU A 242 -19.10 13.50 -6.73
CA LEU A 242 -19.85 14.73 -6.86
C LEU A 242 -20.80 15.02 -5.69
N GLU A 243 -21.06 14.04 -4.82
CA GLU A 243 -21.86 14.20 -3.60
C GLU A 243 -21.00 14.56 -2.38
N PHE A 244 -19.67 14.66 -2.53
CA PHE A 244 -18.76 14.96 -1.45
C PHE A 244 -18.38 16.44 -1.45
N GLU A 245 -19.02 17.22 -0.58
CA GLU A 245 -18.54 18.55 -0.21
C GLU A 245 -17.32 18.39 0.71
N GLY A 246 -16.11 18.28 0.13
CA GLY A 246 -14.86 18.11 0.88
C GLY A 246 -13.68 17.66 0.03
N PHE A 247 -12.52 17.52 0.65
CA PHE A 247 -11.34 16.95 -0.01
C PHE A 247 -11.53 15.46 -0.21
N GLY A 248 -11.11 14.94 -1.37
CA GLY A 248 -11.03 13.51 -1.61
C GLY A 248 -10.18 12.80 -0.56
N ALA A 249 -10.43 11.52 -0.36
CA ALA A 249 -9.68 10.69 0.57
C ALA A 249 -9.43 9.28 0.00
N ALA A 250 -9.26 9.16 -1.31
CA ALA A 250 -8.85 7.91 -1.93
C ALA A 250 -7.51 7.45 -1.32
N ALA A 251 -7.34 6.14 -1.10
CA ALA A 251 -6.21 5.65 -0.33
C ALA A 251 -5.40 4.56 -1.07
N ALA A 252 -5.76 3.30 -0.92
CA ALA A 252 -5.03 2.21 -1.54
C ALA A 252 -5.51 1.95 -2.98
N ILE A 253 -4.62 1.40 -3.79
CA ILE A 253 -4.90 0.89 -5.12
C ILE A 253 -4.21 -0.46 -5.28
N HIS A 254 -4.96 -1.49 -5.64
CA HIS A 254 -4.43 -2.83 -5.85
C HIS A 254 -5.02 -3.45 -7.12
N LEU A 255 -4.17 -4.16 -7.85
CA LEU A 255 -4.57 -4.91 -9.03
C LEU A 255 -4.90 -6.36 -8.61
N HIS A 256 -6.04 -6.86 -9.05
CA HIS A 256 -6.41 -8.26 -8.86
C HIS A 256 -5.41 -9.18 -9.58
N PRO A 257 -5.13 -10.41 -9.10
CA PRO A 257 -4.19 -11.34 -9.72
C PRO A 257 -4.45 -11.64 -11.20
N SER A 258 -5.71 -11.56 -11.65
CA SER A 258 -6.04 -11.68 -13.07
C SER A 258 -5.61 -10.49 -13.93
N ALA A 259 -5.15 -9.41 -13.32
CA ALA A 259 -4.86 -8.12 -13.94
C ALA A 259 -6.02 -7.48 -14.74
N ARG A 260 -7.27 -7.96 -14.54
CA ARG A 260 -8.49 -7.49 -15.22
C ARG A 260 -9.39 -6.63 -14.33
N LEU A 261 -9.10 -6.58 -13.02
CA LEU A 261 -9.86 -5.82 -12.02
C LEU A 261 -8.90 -4.96 -11.21
N LEU A 262 -9.19 -3.68 -11.09
CA LEU A 262 -8.46 -2.73 -10.25
C LEU A 262 -9.38 -2.29 -9.11
N GLY A 263 -8.90 -2.39 -7.88
CA GLY A 263 -9.60 -1.89 -6.70
C GLY A 263 -8.98 -0.58 -6.20
N ILE A 264 -9.82 0.32 -5.70
CA ILE A 264 -9.43 1.58 -5.09
C ILE A 264 -10.23 1.78 -3.81
N SER A 265 -9.57 2.02 -2.68
CA SER A 265 -10.27 2.38 -1.45
C SER A 265 -10.52 3.89 -1.38
N ASP A 266 -11.72 4.26 -0.94
CA ASP A 266 -12.15 5.64 -0.71
C ASP A 266 -12.61 5.79 0.75
N ARG A 267 -11.77 6.44 1.55
CA ARG A 267 -12.00 6.64 2.99
C ARG A 267 -13.10 7.65 3.28
N ALA A 268 -13.32 8.60 2.37
CA ALA A 268 -14.34 9.61 2.53
C ALA A 268 -15.75 9.04 2.26
N ALA A 269 -15.85 8.14 1.29
CA ALA A 269 -17.10 7.47 0.92
C ALA A 269 -17.31 6.11 1.60
N ASP A 270 -16.41 5.70 2.50
CA ASP A 270 -16.44 4.39 3.19
C ASP A 270 -16.63 3.21 2.21
N SER A 271 -15.90 3.22 1.09
CA SER A 271 -16.15 2.27 0.00
C SER A 271 -14.88 1.77 -0.69
N ILE A 272 -15.03 0.65 -1.39
CA ILE A 272 -14.07 0.18 -2.40
C ILE A 272 -14.70 0.35 -3.78
N CYS A 273 -14.04 1.12 -4.65
CA CYS A 273 -14.39 1.23 -6.05
C CYS A 273 -13.68 0.15 -6.84
N LEU A 274 -14.39 -0.58 -7.66
CA LEU A 274 -13.88 -1.64 -8.53
C LEU A 274 -14.04 -1.21 -9.99
N CYS A 275 -12.95 -1.31 -10.75
CA CYS A 275 -12.90 -0.95 -12.16
C CYS A 275 -12.39 -2.13 -12.98
N THR A 276 -12.99 -2.39 -14.12
CA THR A 276 -12.41 -3.29 -15.13
C THR A 276 -11.23 -2.62 -15.80
N VAL A 277 -10.21 -3.41 -16.11
CA VAL A 277 -8.99 -2.99 -16.82
C VAL A 277 -9.08 -3.50 -18.26
N GLY A 278 -9.12 -2.57 -19.21
CA GLY A 278 -9.09 -2.88 -20.64
C GLY A 278 -7.68 -3.21 -21.15
N GLU A 279 -7.58 -3.74 -22.36
CA GLU A 279 -6.32 -4.15 -23.00
C GLU A 279 -5.28 -3.03 -23.11
N THR A 280 -5.74 -1.80 -23.27
CA THR A 280 -4.90 -0.60 -23.40
C THR A 280 -4.67 0.13 -22.06
N GLY A 281 -5.11 -0.44 -20.94
CA GLY A 281 -5.01 0.18 -19.62
C GLY A 281 -6.17 1.13 -19.30
N ALA A 282 -7.14 1.29 -20.18
CA ALA A 282 -8.34 2.08 -19.91
C ALA A 282 -9.19 1.43 -18.81
N LEU A 283 -9.70 2.26 -17.91
CA LEU A 283 -10.57 1.85 -16.82
C LEU A 283 -12.03 2.12 -17.16
N ALA A 284 -12.92 1.21 -16.75
CA ALA A 284 -14.35 1.41 -16.71
C ALA A 284 -14.90 0.98 -15.35
N SER A 285 -15.88 1.71 -14.82
CA SER A 285 -16.53 1.35 -13.55
C SER A 285 -17.22 0.00 -13.66
N LEU A 286 -16.99 -0.86 -12.67
CA LEU A 286 -17.68 -2.13 -12.52
C LEU A 286 -18.65 -2.10 -11.36
N GLN A 287 -18.15 -1.80 -10.16
CA GLN A 287 -18.92 -1.92 -8.92
C GLN A 287 -18.36 -1.00 -7.83
N ARG A 288 -19.22 -0.57 -6.91
CA ARG A 288 -18.81 0.04 -5.66
C ARG A 288 -19.32 -0.80 -4.49
N ILE A 289 -18.41 -1.22 -3.62
CA ILE A 289 -18.74 -1.90 -2.39
C ILE A 289 -18.79 -0.86 -1.28
N ARG A 290 -20.00 -0.55 -0.83
CA ARG A 290 -20.25 0.18 0.42
C ARG A 290 -20.55 -0.88 1.47
N SER A 291 -19.58 -1.15 2.32
CA SER A 291 -19.78 -2.06 3.44
C SER A 291 -20.09 -1.26 4.71
N GLU A 292 -20.50 -1.97 5.77
CA GLU A 292 -20.81 -1.36 7.07
C GLU A 292 -19.57 -0.86 7.83
N GLY A 293 -18.38 -0.85 7.20
CA GLY A 293 -17.14 -0.39 7.78
C GLY A 293 -16.83 1.06 7.43
N ARG A 294 -16.06 1.74 8.31
CA ARG A 294 -15.64 3.13 8.13
C ARG A 294 -14.14 3.23 7.91
N VAL A 295 -13.74 4.15 7.01
CA VAL A 295 -12.34 4.44 6.69
C VAL A 295 -11.60 3.20 6.20
N PRO A 296 -11.95 2.64 5.02
CA PRO A 296 -11.20 1.55 4.39
C PRO A 296 -9.83 2.09 3.94
N ARG A 297 -8.81 1.95 4.79
CA ARG A 297 -7.48 2.52 4.52
C ARG A 297 -6.68 1.66 3.57
N ASP A 298 -6.82 0.34 3.70
CA ASP A 298 -6.17 -0.65 2.84
C ASP A 298 -7.08 -1.85 2.60
N PHE A 299 -6.78 -2.60 1.55
CA PHE A 299 -7.44 -3.84 1.21
C PHE A 299 -6.47 -4.74 0.45
N ALA A 300 -6.78 -6.01 0.32
CA ALA A 300 -5.98 -6.94 -0.46
C ALA A 300 -6.88 -7.91 -1.23
N PHE A 301 -6.47 -8.25 -2.45
CA PHE A 301 -6.99 -9.43 -3.14
C PHE A 301 -6.18 -10.65 -2.72
N THR A 302 -6.83 -11.78 -2.47
CA THR A 302 -6.09 -13.02 -2.21
C THR A 302 -5.36 -13.48 -3.48
N PRO A 303 -4.20 -14.18 -3.36
CA PRO A 303 -3.41 -14.61 -4.51
C PRO A 303 -4.16 -15.54 -5.47
N ASP A 304 -5.15 -16.28 -4.98
CA ASP A 304 -6.04 -17.11 -5.80
C ASP A 304 -7.17 -16.31 -6.50
N GLY A 305 -7.24 -15.01 -6.24
CA GLY A 305 -8.21 -14.09 -6.82
C GLY A 305 -9.65 -14.27 -6.34
N ARG A 306 -9.91 -15.10 -5.35
CA ARG A 306 -11.28 -15.44 -4.93
C ARG A 306 -11.86 -14.55 -3.84
N TRP A 307 -11.00 -13.74 -3.19
CA TRP A 307 -11.43 -12.93 -2.06
C TRP A 307 -10.85 -11.52 -2.12
N LEU A 308 -11.68 -10.57 -1.70
CA LEU A 308 -11.31 -9.21 -1.34
C LEU A 308 -11.36 -9.11 0.19
N ILE A 309 -10.25 -8.73 0.82
CA ILE A 309 -10.14 -8.49 2.26
C ILE A 309 -9.95 -6.99 2.47
N ILE A 310 -10.79 -6.37 3.32
CA ILE A 310 -10.80 -4.91 3.53
C ILE A 310 -10.46 -4.60 5.00
N ALA A 311 -9.53 -3.65 5.22
CA ALA A 311 -9.16 -3.13 6.53
C ALA A 311 -9.87 -1.80 6.79
N TYR A 312 -10.80 -1.79 7.75
CA TYR A 312 -11.56 -0.61 8.17
C TYR A 312 -10.94 -0.03 9.43
N GLN A 313 -10.14 1.03 9.26
CA GLN A 313 -9.41 1.68 10.36
C GLN A 313 -10.34 2.08 11.50
N ASP A 314 -11.43 2.83 11.20
CA ASP A 314 -12.30 3.44 12.22
C ASP A 314 -13.42 2.50 12.68
N SER A 315 -13.71 1.43 11.96
CA SER A 315 -14.63 0.38 12.41
C SER A 315 -13.94 -0.75 13.13
N ASN A 316 -12.61 -0.71 13.28
CA ASN A 316 -11.84 -1.72 14.00
C ASN A 316 -12.13 -3.15 13.50
N SER A 317 -12.12 -3.35 12.19
CA SER A 317 -12.45 -4.65 11.62
C SER A 317 -11.74 -4.94 10.30
N LEU A 318 -11.55 -6.24 10.04
CA LEU A 318 -11.38 -6.76 8.69
C LEU A 318 -12.68 -7.41 8.23
N THR A 319 -12.96 -7.35 6.94
CA THR A 319 -14.04 -8.12 6.30
C THR A 319 -13.50 -8.88 5.11
N SER A 320 -14.13 -10.00 4.78
CA SER A 320 -13.87 -10.78 3.57
C SER A 320 -15.08 -10.80 2.66
N HIS A 321 -14.85 -10.65 1.36
CA HIS A 321 -15.90 -10.65 0.33
C HIS A 321 -15.49 -11.59 -0.79
N SER A 322 -16.38 -12.49 -1.19
CA SER A 322 -16.11 -13.41 -2.29
C SER A 322 -16.15 -12.70 -3.65
N ILE A 323 -15.29 -13.13 -4.55
CA ILE A 323 -15.19 -12.66 -5.94
C ILE A 323 -15.64 -13.78 -6.85
N ALA A 324 -16.62 -13.51 -7.70
CA ALA A 324 -17.11 -14.46 -8.70
C ALA A 324 -16.19 -14.52 -9.94
N GLU A 325 -16.38 -15.51 -10.81
CA GLU A 325 -15.58 -15.69 -12.04
C GLU A 325 -15.69 -14.50 -13.01
N ASP A 326 -16.82 -13.80 -13.01
CA ASP A 326 -17.05 -12.58 -13.78
C ASP A 326 -16.43 -11.32 -13.14
N LEU A 327 -15.69 -11.49 -12.04
CA LEU A 327 -15.06 -10.45 -11.21
C LEU A 327 -16.05 -9.58 -10.41
N THR A 328 -17.33 -9.96 -10.35
CA THR A 328 -18.28 -9.33 -9.43
C THR A 328 -17.95 -9.72 -7.99
N VAL A 329 -17.96 -8.74 -7.09
CA VAL A 329 -17.65 -8.94 -5.68
C VAL A 329 -18.95 -8.93 -4.87
N LEU A 330 -19.10 -9.89 -3.95
CA LEU A 330 -20.25 -9.93 -3.05
C LEU A 330 -20.22 -8.73 -2.10
N THR A 331 -21.28 -7.92 -2.08
CA THR A 331 -21.35 -6.69 -1.27
C THR A 331 -21.49 -6.97 0.24
N VAL A 332 -22.22 -8.04 0.58
CA VAL A 332 -22.32 -8.50 1.97
C VAL A 332 -21.06 -9.28 2.33
N PRO A 333 -20.37 -8.94 3.43
CA PRO A 333 -19.18 -9.68 3.83
C PRO A 333 -19.52 -11.14 4.19
N THR A 334 -18.64 -12.05 3.78
CA THR A 334 -18.73 -13.47 4.15
C THR A 334 -18.36 -13.66 5.63
N ASP A 335 -17.35 -12.89 6.09
CA ASP A 335 -16.92 -12.92 7.49
C ASP A 335 -16.38 -11.55 7.91
N ARG A 336 -16.36 -11.35 9.24
CA ARG A 336 -15.82 -10.15 9.88
C ARG A 336 -15.07 -10.53 11.15
N VAL A 337 -13.86 -10.00 11.32
CA VAL A 337 -13.07 -10.12 12.54
C VAL A 337 -12.73 -8.74 13.11
N ARG A 338 -12.79 -8.61 14.43
CA ARG A 338 -12.40 -7.37 15.11
C ARG A 338 -10.89 -7.27 15.21
N VAL A 339 -10.32 -6.22 14.61
CA VAL A 339 -8.93 -5.81 14.72
C VAL A 339 -8.91 -4.31 14.98
N ASN A 340 -8.30 -3.87 16.08
CA ASN A 340 -8.29 -2.45 16.42
C ASN A 340 -7.42 -1.67 15.43
N SER A 341 -7.99 -0.62 14.86
CA SER A 341 -7.34 0.36 13.95
C SER A 341 -6.44 -0.29 12.86
N PRO A 342 -6.94 -1.24 12.05
CA PRO A 342 -6.16 -1.88 11.01
C PRO A 342 -5.93 -0.91 9.84
N VAL A 343 -4.69 -0.84 9.32
CA VAL A 343 -4.31 0.18 8.32
C VAL A 343 -3.52 -0.37 7.14
N CYS A 344 -3.03 -1.61 7.23
CA CYS A 344 -2.31 -2.29 6.16
C CYS A 344 -2.50 -3.80 6.27
N ILE A 345 -2.58 -4.48 5.12
CA ILE A 345 -2.70 -5.93 5.02
C ILE A 345 -1.57 -6.47 4.13
N SER A 346 -0.85 -7.47 4.62
CA SER A 346 0.11 -8.25 3.84
C SER A 346 -0.24 -9.73 3.91
N ILE A 347 -0.32 -10.41 2.76
CA ILE A 347 -0.74 -11.81 2.67
C ILE A 347 0.49 -12.71 2.54
N PHE A 348 0.65 -13.61 3.49
CA PHE A 348 1.66 -14.64 3.49
C PHE A 348 1.05 -15.96 3.03
N ASN A 349 1.63 -16.53 1.95
CA ASN A 349 1.30 -17.87 1.52
C ASN A 349 2.20 -18.86 2.27
N GLU A 350 1.63 -19.63 3.18
CA GLU A 350 2.37 -20.69 3.83
C GLU A 350 3.05 -21.58 2.78
N LEU A 351 4.37 -21.65 2.82
CA LEU A 351 5.11 -22.55 1.97
C LEU A 351 4.68 -23.99 2.30
N PRO A 352 4.42 -24.86 1.31
CA PRO A 352 4.14 -26.25 1.59
C PRO A 352 5.26 -26.81 2.44
N LEU A 353 4.92 -27.36 3.62
CA LEU A 353 5.88 -28.05 4.47
C LEU A 353 6.55 -29.10 3.58
N SER A 354 7.84 -28.97 3.31
CA SER A 354 8.61 -30.03 2.69
C SER A 354 8.54 -31.21 3.65
N HIS A 355 7.76 -32.21 3.32
CA HIS A 355 7.82 -33.49 4.06
C HIS A 355 9.26 -33.97 3.95
N PRO A 356 9.97 -34.21 5.07
CA PRO A 356 11.25 -34.84 5.02
C PRO A 356 11.05 -36.22 4.40
N SER A 357 11.74 -36.45 3.30
CA SER A 357 11.81 -37.75 2.58
C SER A 357 12.48 -38.81 3.45
#